data_e9abb66cb66ef0bf847734b0b0d513cb
#
_entry.id   e9abb66cb66ef0bf847734b0b0d513cb
#
_cell.length_a   1.000
_cell.length_b   1.000
_cell.length_c   1.000
_cell.angle_alpha   90.00
_cell.angle_beta   90.00
_cell.angle_gamma   90.00
#
_symmetry.space_group_name_H-M   'P 1'
#
loop_
_entity.id
_entity.type
_entity.pdbx_description
1 polymer ?
#
loop_
_entity_poly.entity_id
_entity_poly.type
_entity_poly.pdbx_seq_one_letter_code
_entity_poly.pdbx_strand_id
1 'polypeptide(L)'
;MKKRLMIIVTMLMTIEMVMATDKVTIYDFLISPGQTKVIKISLENDEAYAAFQFDLYLPQGITVESYSANAERVPASTNLYMSTLSEGVYRFLSAGMSVDPLVGNSGVIVSLTVKADENLSEGELTGYFRNIVLAKGDATGQKYEEMSFPITIVNSIPGDANGDGRVSIADASLIVDYILSGGTITISAGADMNGDGKVSIADASAIVDYILSNH
;
A
#
# COMPACT_ATOMS: atom_id res chain seq x y z
N MET A 1 -10.72 -75.07 9.28
CA MET A 1 -11.47 -73.80 9.22
C MET A 1 -10.49 -72.65 9.36
N LYS A 2 -10.12 -71.98 8.25
CA LYS A 2 -9.21 -70.83 8.22
C LYS A 2 -10.03 -69.55 8.33
N LYS A 3 -9.91 -68.81 9.44
CA LYS A 3 -10.52 -67.50 9.61
C LYS A 3 -9.72 -66.47 8.75
N ARG A 4 -10.35 -65.94 7.73
CA ARG A 4 -9.83 -64.81 6.96
C ARG A 4 -10.06 -63.53 7.75
N LEU A 5 -8.99 -62.90 8.20
CA LEU A 5 -8.98 -61.59 8.80
C LEU A 5 -9.10 -60.54 7.65
N MET A 6 -10.21 -59.88 7.54
CA MET A 6 -10.46 -58.82 6.57
C MET A 6 -9.99 -57.52 7.23
N ILE A 7 -8.85 -57.03 6.80
CA ILE A 7 -8.33 -55.72 7.21
C ILE A 7 -9.05 -54.67 6.34
N ILE A 8 -9.97 -53.93 6.93
CA ILE A 8 -10.57 -52.74 6.34
C ILE A 8 -9.56 -51.60 6.53
N VAL A 9 -8.83 -51.27 5.48
CA VAL A 9 -8.03 -50.04 5.44
C VAL A 9 -8.99 -48.88 5.19
N THR A 10 -9.38 -48.21 6.24
CA THR A 10 -10.08 -46.95 6.17
C THR A 10 -9.05 -45.91 5.73
N MET A 11 -9.03 -45.59 4.44
CA MET A 11 -8.26 -44.46 3.88
C MET A 11 -8.92 -43.18 4.38
N LEU A 12 -8.37 -42.62 5.44
CA LEU A 12 -8.73 -41.30 5.94
C LEU A 12 -8.24 -40.29 4.89
N MET A 13 -9.09 -39.88 3.98
CA MET A 13 -8.85 -38.70 3.13
C MET A 13 -8.89 -37.51 4.07
N THR A 14 -7.73 -37.01 4.49
CA THR A 14 -7.59 -35.66 5.01
C THR A 14 -7.89 -34.72 3.84
N ILE A 15 -9.08 -34.14 3.83
CA ILE A 15 -9.35 -32.95 3.00
C ILE A 15 -8.51 -31.85 3.64
N GLU A 16 -7.32 -31.60 3.11
CA GLU A 16 -6.62 -30.37 3.39
C GLU A 16 -7.47 -29.27 2.75
N MET A 17 -8.21 -28.54 3.58
CA MET A 17 -8.74 -27.25 3.18
C MET A 17 -7.53 -26.36 2.94
N VAL A 18 -7.11 -26.24 1.69
CA VAL A 18 -6.25 -25.16 1.26
C VAL A 18 -7.06 -23.90 1.47
N MET A 19 -6.79 -23.21 2.56
CA MET A 19 -7.33 -21.86 2.77
C MET A 19 -6.77 -21.03 1.66
N ALA A 20 -7.65 -20.47 0.80
CA ALA A 20 -7.24 -19.52 -0.21
C ALA A 20 -6.42 -18.43 0.46
N THR A 21 -5.15 -18.29 0.06
CA THR A 21 -4.22 -17.33 0.65
C THR A 21 -4.28 -15.98 -0.03
N ASP A 22 -5.23 -15.82 -0.96
CA ASP A 22 -5.39 -14.57 -1.71
C ASP A 22 -5.63 -13.39 -0.75
N LYS A 23 -4.77 -12.38 -0.85
CA LYS A 23 -4.74 -11.27 0.09
C LYS A 23 -4.46 -9.95 -0.61
N VAL A 24 -5.33 -8.98 -0.38
CA VAL A 24 -5.09 -7.58 -0.73
C VAL A 24 -4.55 -6.85 0.50
N THR A 25 -3.47 -6.11 0.36
CA THR A 25 -2.85 -5.42 1.49
C THR A 25 -2.18 -4.10 1.08
N ILE A 26 -2.01 -3.21 2.07
CA ILE A 26 -1.12 -2.06 2.04
C ILE A 26 -0.08 -2.28 3.13
N TYR A 27 1.20 -2.11 2.79
CA TYR A 27 2.31 -2.15 3.73
C TYR A 27 2.75 -0.72 4.07
N ASP A 28 3.21 -0.52 5.31
CA ASP A 28 3.89 0.70 5.76
C ASP A 28 3.13 2.00 5.45
N PHE A 29 1.83 2.03 5.76
CA PHE A 29 1.05 3.24 5.61
C PHE A 29 1.27 4.18 6.81
N LEU A 30 2.41 4.86 6.76
CA LEU A 30 2.76 5.93 7.69
C LEU A 30 2.71 7.25 6.93
N ILE A 31 2.03 8.27 7.47
CA ILE A 31 1.87 9.58 6.84
C ILE A 31 1.80 10.67 7.91
N SER A 32 2.32 11.86 7.61
CA SER A 32 2.20 13.03 8.49
C SER A 32 1.06 13.94 8.06
N PRO A 33 0.46 14.70 9.00
CA PRO A 33 -0.55 15.69 8.68
C PRO A 33 -0.07 16.67 7.61
N GLY A 34 -0.95 17.01 6.66
CA GLY A 34 -0.65 17.89 5.53
C GLY A 34 0.16 17.26 4.41
N GLN A 35 0.75 16.08 4.61
CA GLN A 35 1.63 15.45 3.64
C GLN A 35 0.90 14.62 2.60
N THR A 36 1.53 14.52 1.44
CA THR A 36 1.14 13.64 0.35
C THR A 36 2.12 12.48 0.27
N LYS A 37 1.60 11.24 0.13
CA LYS A 37 2.41 10.02 0.07
C LYS A 37 1.92 9.07 -1.02
N VAL A 38 2.86 8.39 -1.67
CA VAL A 38 2.53 7.28 -2.55
C VAL A 38 2.49 5.99 -1.73
N ILE A 39 1.32 5.36 -1.69
CA ILE A 39 1.12 4.04 -1.08
C ILE A 39 0.89 2.99 -2.15
N LYS A 40 1.21 1.74 -1.83
CA LYS A 40 1.15 0.62 -2.79
C LYS A 40 0.19 -0.44 -2.28
N ILE A 41 -0.80 -0.78 -3.10
CA ILE A 41 -1.72 -1.89 -2.86
C ILE A 41 -1.14 -3.12 -3.56
N SER A 42 -0.91 -4.17 -2.78
CA SER A 42 -0.38 -5.45 -3.26
C SER A 42 -1.46 -6.53 -3.22
N LEU A 43 -1.37 -7.46 -4.14
CA LEU A 43 -2.17 -8.67 -4.19
C LEU A 43 -1.24 -9.89 -4.17
N GLU A 44 -1.48 -10.79 -3.22
CA GLU A 44 -1.00 -12.17 -3.23
C GLU A 44 -2.16 -13.04 -3.72
N ASN A 45 -1.91 -13.96 -4.65
CA ASN A 45 -2.95 -14.81 -5.24
C ASN A 45 -2.43 -16.18 -5.64
N ASP A 46 -3.22 -17.21 -5.36
CA ASP A 46 -2.88 -18.60 -5.70
C ASP A 46 -3.35 -18.97 -7.11
N GLU A 47 -4.32 -18.24 -7.65
CA GLU A 47 -4.96 -18.52 -8.94
C GLU A 47 -4.67 -17.42 -9.97
N ALA A 48 -4.82 -17.75 -11.25
CA ALA A 48 -4.64 -16.79 -12.36
C ALA A 48 -5.90 -15.91 -12.52
N TYR A 49 -5.90 -14.72 -11.90
CA TYR A 49 -6.98 -13.74 -12.04
C TYR A 49 -6.69 -12.76 -13.17
N ALA A 50 -7.73 -12.44 -13.95
CA ALA A 50 -7.70 -11.49 -15.07
C ALA A 50 -8.32 -10.13 -14.71
N ALA A 51 -9.10 -10.08 -13.63
CA ALA A 51 -9.74 -8.86 -13.16
C ALA A 51 -9.82 -8.84 -11.63
N PHE A 52 -9.84 -7.63 -11.06
CA PHE A 52 -10.09 -7.44 -9.63
C PHE A 52 -10.99 -6.23 -9.39
N GLN A 53 -11.74 -6.29 -8.31
CA GLN A 53 -12.45 -5.17 -7.73
C GLN A 53 -12.23 -5.14 -6.23
N PHE A 54 -12.15 -3.95 -5.66
CA PHE A 54 -12.27 -3.73 -4.22
C PHE A 54 -12.75 -2.30 -3.94
N ASP A 55 -13.34 -2.13 -2.76
CA ASP A 55 -13.66 -0.83 -2.19
C ASP A 55 -12.64 -0.51 -1.10
N LEU A 56 -11.92 0.58 -1.27
CA LEU A 56 -10.96 1.11 -0.29
C LEU A 56 -11.68 2.10 0.60
N TYR A 57 -11.66 1.84 1.90
CA TYR A 57 -12.18 2.72 2.95
C TYR A 57 -11.03 3.36 3.67
N LEU A 58 -10.87 4.66 3.52
CA LEU A 58 -9.90 5.47 4.25
C LEU A 58 -10.60 6.22 5.39
N PRO A 59 -9.93 6.40 6.55
CA PRO A 59 -10.44 7.25 7.61
C PRO A 59 -10.63 8.69 7.15
N GLN A 60 -11.51 9.42 7.86
CA GLN A 60 -11.71 10.84 7.63
C GLN A 60 -10.37 11.60 7.71
N GLY A 61 -10.15 12.52 6.79
CA GLY A 61 -8.94 13.32 6.71
C GLY A 61 -7.84 12.69 5.83
N ILE A 62 -8.09 11.51 5.22
CA ILE A 62 -7.17 10.94 4.21
C ILE A 62 -7.92 10.79 2.89
N THR A 63 -7.38 11.38 1.83
CA THR A 63 -7.99 11.39 0.50
C THR A 63 -7.06 10.81 -0.56
N VAL A 64 -7.63 10.24 -1.63
CA VAL A 64 -6.89 9.80 -2.83
C VAL A 64 -6.84 10.95 -3.82
N GLU A 65 -5.63 11.37 -4.21
CA GLU A 65 -5.43 12.42 -5.23
C GLU A 65 -5.23 11.84 -6.62
N SER A 66 -4.50 10.72 -6.72
CA SER A 66 -4.25 10.05 -8.00
C SER A 66 -4.03 8.55 -7.82
N TYR A 67 -4.11 7.81 -8.91
CA TYR A 67 -3.88 6.38 -8.94
C TYR A 67 -3.28 5.91 -10.26
N SER A 68 -2.59 4.78 -10.22
CA SER A 68 -2.09 4.10 -11.42
C SER A 68 -2.02 2.59 -11.21
N ALA A 69 -2.21 1.84 -12.29
CA ALA A 69 -1.92 0.40 -12.29
C ALA A 69 -0.39 0.18 -12.33
N ASN A 70 0.07 -0.89 -11.68
CA ASN A 70 1.46 -1.32 -11.82
C ASN A 70 1.62 -2.14 -13.10
N ALA A 71 2.36 -1.62 -14.08
CA ALA A 71 2.54 -2.23 -15.40
C ALA A 71 3.33 -3.56 -15.38
N GLU A 72 4.08 -3.84 -14.31
CA GLU A 72 4.79 -5.12 -14.14
C GLU A 72 3.83 -6.26 -13.78
N ARG A 73 2.70 -5.91 -13.17
CA ARG A 73 1.76 -6.86 -12.62
C ARG A 73 0.42 -6.87 -13.37
N VAL A 74 -0.08 -5.69 -13.75
CA VAL A 74 -1.37 -5.51 -14.44
C VAL A 74 -1.10 -5.38 -15.94
N PRO A 75 -1.61 -6.31 -16.77
CA PRO A 75 -1.37 -6.29 -18.22
C PRO A 75 -1.85 -4.98 -18.87
N ALA A 76 -1.14 -4.51 -19.89
CA ALA A 76 -1.50 -3.30 -20.63
C ALA A 76 -2.86 -3.40 -21.37
N SER A 77 -3.37 -4.63 -21.58
CA SER A 77 -4.71 -4.91 -22.11
C SER A 77 -5.83 -4.63 -21.11
N THR A 78 -5.50 -4.37 -19.85
CA THR A 78 -6.42 -4.16 -18.73
C THR A 78 -6.42 -2.70 -18.31
N ASN A 79 -7.60 -2.13 -18.11
CA ASN A 79 -7.76 -0.76 -17.62
C ASN A 79 -8.06 -0.76 -16.12
N LEU A 80 -7.48 0.18 -15.40
CA LEU A 80 -7.81 0.45 -14.01
C LEU A 80 -8.74 1.66 -13.93
N TYR A 81 -9.85 1.50 -13.26
CA TYR A 81 -10.85 2.54 -13.02
C TYR A 81 -10.98 2.79 -11.52
N MET A 82 -11.19 4.04 -11.15
CA MET A 82 -11.55 4.43 -9.79
C MET A 82 -12.84 5.26 -9.82
N SER A 83 -13.71 5.00 -8.85
CA SER A 83 -14.92 5.78 -8.61
C SER A 83 -15.02 6.12 -7.14
N THR A 84 -15.29 7.38 -6.81
CA THR A 84 -15.60 7.80 -5.44
C THR A 84 -17.06 7.46 -5.16
N LEU A 85 -17.30 6.59 -4.18
CA LEU A 85 -18.65 6.17 -3.76
C LEU A 85 -19.24 7.11 -2.71
N SER A 86 -18.41 7.55 -1.78
CA SER A 86 -18.68 8.57 -0.78
C SER A 86 -17.35 9.15 -0.27
N GLU A 87 -17.39 10.10 0.63
CA GLU A 87 -16.19 10.61 1.28
C GLU A 87 -15.39 9.46 1.91
N GLY A 88 -14.10 9.38 1.61
CA GLY A 88 -13.18 8.33 2.09
C GLY A 88 -13.42 6.93 1.49
N VAL A 89 -14.37 6.75 0.56
CA VAL A 89 -14.69 5.43 -0.02
C VAL A 89 -14.47 5.43 -1.54
N TYR A 90 -13.54 4.62 -1.99
CA TYR A 90 -13.10 4.56 -3.38
C TYR A 90 -13.23 3.13 -3.92
N ARG A 91 -13.99 2.93 -5.00
CA ARG A 91 -14.04 1.65 -5.70
C ARG A 91 -12.98 1.61 -6.77
N PHE A 92 -12.17 0.58 -6.74
CA PHE A 92 -11.23 0.23 -7.80
C PHE A 92 -11.75 -0.97 -8.57
N LEU A 93 -11.69 -0.89 -9.89
CA LEU A 93 -12.03 -1.97 -10.80
C LEU A 93 -10.94 -2.07 -11.86
N SER A 94 -10.30 -3.22 -11.96
CA SER A 94 -9.39 -3.56 -13.05
C SER A 94 -10.06 -4.58 -13.95
N ALA A 95 -10.34 -4.18 -15.19
CA ALA A 95 -10.97 -5.04 -16.19
C ALA A 95 -10.52 -4.64 -17.60
N GLY A 96 -10.51 -5.60 -18.51
CA GLY A 96 -10.15 -5.39 -19.92
C GLY A 96 -11.03 -6.20 -20.86
N MET A 97 -10.87 -5.93 -22.16
CA MET A 97 -11.49 -6.75 -23.21
C MET A 97 -10.72 -8.07 -23.43
N SER A 98 -9.46 -8.12 -23.05
CA SER A 98 -8.64 -9.31 -22.98
C SER A 98 -8.79 -9.97 -21.62
N VAL A 99 -8.64 -11.29 -21.60
CA VAL A 99 -8.67 -12.12 -20.39
C VAL A 99 -7.25 -12.47 -19.90
N ASP A 100 -6.28 -11.64 -20.26
CA ASP A 100 -4.89 -11.84 -19.85
C ASP A 100 -4.81 -11.77 -18.32
N PRO A 101 -4.22 -12.80 -17.68
CA PRO A 101 -4.13 -12.80 -16.24
C PRO A 101 -3.09 -11.80 -15.73
N LEU A 102 -3.22 -11.40 -14.46
CA LEU A 102 -2.19 -10.69 -13.73
C LEU A 102 -0.87 -11.45 -13.80
N VAL A 103 0.23 -10.74 -13.96
CA VAL A 103 1.57 -11.34 -14.10
C VAL A 103 2.08 -11.81 -12.73
N GLY A 104 2.46 -13.08 -12.62
CA GLY A 104 2.92 -13.67 -11.36
C GLY A 104 1.80 -13.87 -10.33
N ASN A 105 2.15 -14.14 -9.09
CA ASN A 105 1.21 -14.47 -8.00
C ASN A 105 1.36 -13.56 -6.76
N SER A 106 2.25 -12.59 -6.79
CA SER A 106 2.45 -11.61 -5.72
C SER A 106 3.00 -10.30 -6.26
N GLY A 107 2.64 -9.19 -5.66
CA GLY A 107 3.19 -7.87 -5.95
C GLY A 107 2.17 -6.75 -6.03
N VAL A 108 2.68 -5.56 -6.26
CA VAL A 108 1.89 -4.33 -6.35
C VAL A 108 0.98 -4.36 -7.57
N ILE A 109 -0.30 -4.11 -7.37
CA ILE A 109 -1.30 -3.99 -8.45
C ILE A 109 -1.71 -2.54 -8.69
N VAL A 110 -1.76 -1.71 -7.63
CA VAL A 110 -2.16 -0.30 -7.71
C VAL A 110 -1.20 0.55 -6.87
N SER A 111 -0.80 1.70 -7.41
CA SER A 111 -0.14 2.77 -6.66
C SER A 111 -1.11 3.93 -6.50
N LEU A 112 -1.23 4.47 -5.28
CA LEU A 112 -2.09 5.59 -4.95
C LEU A 112 -1.24 6.75 -4.42
N THR A 113 -1.54 7.95 -4.87
CA THR A 113 -1.12 9.15 -4.17
C THR A 113 -2.23 9.56 -3.22
N VAL A 114 -1.94 9.57 -1.92
CA VAL A 114 -2.88 9.97 -0.87
C VAL A 114 -2.39 11.23 -0.20
N LYS A 115 -3.34 12.04 0.29
CA LYS A 115 -3.07 13.26 1.06
C LYS A 115 -3.73 13.14 2.43
N ALA A 116 -3.00 13.51 3.47
CA ALA A 116 -3.50 13.65 4.83
C ALA A 116 -3.91 15.12 5.09
N ASP A 117 -5.02 15.30 5.81
CA ASP A 117 -5.44 16.62 6.30
C ASP A 117 -4.41 17.17 7.30
N GLU A 118 -4.21 18.48 7.29
CA GLU A 118 -3.27 19.19 8.18
C GLU A 118 -3.64 19.08 9.67
N ASN A 119 -4.91 18.80 9.95
CA ASN A 119 -5.44 18.72 11.32
C ASN A 119 -5.53 17.28 11.86
N LEU A 120 -5.02 16.29 11.13
CA LEU A 120 -4.99 14.93 11.65
C LEU A 120 -4.11 14.83 12.89
N SER A 121 -4.65 14.20 13.93
CA SER A 121 -3.91 13.96 15.15
C SER A 121 -3.01 12.73 15.00
N GLU A 122 -1.86 12.77 15.64
CA GLU A 122 -0.97 11.61 15.77
C GLU A 122 -1.70 10.42 16.40
N GLY A 123 -1.43 9.24 15.88
CA GLY A 123 -2.02 8.00 16.35
C GLY A 123 -2.22 6.95 15.25
N GLU A 124 -2.87 5.87 15.61
CA GLU A 124 -3.19 4.80 14.70
C GLU A 124 -4.66 4.86 14.26
N LEU A 125 -4.87 4.78 12.96
CA LEU A 125 -6.16 4.66 12.30
C LEU A 125 -6.22 3.32 11.58
N THR A 126 -7.43 2.92 11.18
CA THR A 126 -7.63 1.67 10.44
C THR A 126 -8.34 1.96 9.13
N GLY A 127 -7.75 1.52 8.04
CA GLY A 127 -8.39 1.44 6.73
C GLY A 127 -8.89 0.03 6.46
N TYR A 128 -9.78 -0.11 5.45
CA TYR A 128 -10.39 -1.39 5.10
C TYR A 128 -10.46 -1.58 3.60
N PHE A 129 -10.30 -2.82 3.18
CA PHE A 129 -10.75 -3.30 1.88
C PHE A 129 -12.04 -4.07 2.04
N ARG A 130 -13.06 -3.71 1.25
CA ARG A 130 -14.37 -4.37 1.23
C ARG A 130 -14.76 -4.71 -0.21
N ASN A 131 -15.78 -5.56 -0.34
CA ASN A 131 -16.29 -5.95 -1.66
C ASN A 131 -15.18 -6.45 -2.60
N ILE A 132 -14.21 -7.16 -2.03
CA ILE A 132 -13.08 -7.71 -2.76
C ILE A 132 -13.59 -8.84 -3.64
N VAL A 133 -13.37 -8.72 -4.94
CA VAL A 133 -13.71 -9.73 -5.95
C VAL A 133 -12.50 -9.93 -6.85
N LEU A 134 -12.07 -11.16 -7.01
CA LEU A 134 -11.06 -11.55 -7.98
C LEU A 134 -11.73 -12.46 -9.02
N ALA A 135 -11.55 -12.18 -10.31
CA ALA A 135 -12.20 -12.91 -11.39
C ALA A 135 -11.17 -13.51 -12.37
N LYS A 136 -11.38 -14.76 -12.74
CA LYS A 136 -10.60 -15.48 -13.75
C LYS A 136 -11.05 -15.11 -15.16
N GLY A 137 -10.26 -15.50 -16.15
CA GLY A 137 -10.56 -15.23 -17.56
C GLY A 137 -11.82 -15.94 -18.11
N ASP A 138 -12.32 -16.95 -17.43
CA ASP A 138 -13.58 -17.64 -17.73
C ASP A 138 -14.83 -17.01 -17.08
N ALA A 139 -14.67 -15.84 -16.49
CA ALA A 139 -15.67 -15.09 -15.73
C ALA A 139 -16.12 -15.76 -14.42
N THR A 140 -15.46 -16.82 -13.97
CA THR A 140 -15.62 -17.29 -12.60
C THR A 140 -14.84 -16.40 -11.66
N GLY A 141 -15.33 -16.23 -10.43
CA GLY A 141 -14.67 -15.34 -9.47
C GLY A 141 -14.94 -15.73 -8.03
N GLN A 142 -14.13 -15.18 -7.14
CA GLN A 142 -14.28 -15.36 -5.70
C GLN A 142 -14.48 -14.00 -5.04
N LYS A 143 -15.32 -14.00 -3.99
CA LYS A 143 -15.45 -12.88 -3.06
C LYS A 143 -14.69 -13.20 -1.79
N TYR A 144 -14.05 -12.17 -1.25
CA TYR A 144 -13.28 -12.26 -0.02
C TYR A 144 -13.92 -11.38 1.04
N GLU A 145 -13.72 -11.79 2.29
CA GLU A 145 -14.14 -11.03 3.46
C GLU A 145 -13.37 -9.69 3.55
N GLU A 146 -13.84 -8.81 4.41
CA GLU A 146 -13.19 -7.55 4.71
C GLU A 146 -11.76 -7.79 5.21
N MET A 147 -10.83 -6.98 4.71
CA MET A 147 -9.43 -6.96 5.14
C MET A 147 -9.10 -5.57 5.67
N SER A 148 -8.55 -5.48 6.88
CA SER A 148 -8.10 -4.23 7.47
C SER A 148 -6.60 -4.03 7.31
N PHE A 149 -6.16 -2.78 7.36
CA PHE A 149 -4.75 -2.39 7.39
C PHE A 149 -4.55 -1.19 8.32
N PRO A 150 -3.42 -1.12 9.05
CA PRO A 150 -3.11 0.01 9.91
C PRO A 150 -2.65 1.22 9.08
N ILE A 151 -2.94 2.42 9.61
CA ILE A 151 -2.47 3.70 9.11
C ILE A 151 -1.91 4.45 10.31
N THR A 152 -0.61 4.73 10.29
CA THR A 152 0.03 5.46 11.38
C THR A 152 0.19 6.93 11.01
N ILE A 153 -0.43 7.80 11.78
CA ILE A 153 -0.25 9.25 11.68
C ILE A 153 0.87 9.64 12.62
N VAL A 154 1.95 10.21 12.07
CA VAL A 154 3.09 10.67 12.84
C VAL A 154 3.30 12.16 12.64
N ASN A 155 3.52 12.89 13.72
CA ASN A 155 3.94 14.27 13.61
C ASN A 155 5.38 14.28 13.09
N SER A 156 5.61 14.94 11.96
CA SER A 156 6.98 15.18 11.51
C SER A 156 7.57 16.35 12.27
N ILE A 157 8.82 16.20 12.71
CA ILE A 157 9.63 17.32 13.20
C ILE A 157 10.26 17.95 11.95
N PRO A 158 9.97 19.24 11.64
CA PRO A 158 10.62 19.89 10.50
C PRO A 158 12.14 19.81 10.63
N GLY A 159 12.80 19.27 9.61
CA GLY A 159 14.24 19.03 9.59
C GLY A 159 14.68 17.65 10.05
N ASP A 160 13.82 16.83 10.63
CA ASP A 160 14.12 15.44 10.98
C ASP A 160 13.87 14.53 9.76
N ALA A 161 14.85 14.50 8.88
CA ALA A 161 14.76 13.74 7.63
C ALA A 161 14.91 12.23 7.83
N ASN A 162 15.61 11.79 8.88
CA ASN A 162 15.84 10.37 9.18
C ASN A 162 14.76 9.77 10.10
N GLY A 163 13.92 10.61 10.74
CA GLY A 163 12.84 10.18 11.61
C GLY A 163 13.31 9.70 12.99
N ASP A 164 14.49 10.15 13.47
CA ASP A 164 15.03 9.74 14.76
C ASP A 164 14.55 10.63 15.94
N GLY A 165 13.73 11.63 15.66
CA GLY A 165 13.16 12.56 16.64
C GLY A 165 14.07 13.74 16.94
N ARG A 166 15.11 14.00 16.14
CA ARG A 166 16.06 15.10 16.32
C ARG A 166 16.40 15.74 14.98
N VAL A 167 16.70 17.04 15.01
CA VAL A 167 17.23 17.74 13.84
C VAL A 167 18.75 17.89 13.99
N SER A 168 19.50 17.26 13.09
CA SER A 168 20.96 17.16 13.14
C SER A 168 21.57 17.22 11.75
N ILE A 169 22.92 17.25 11.70
CA ILE A 169 23.65 17.22 10.43
C ILE A 169 23.43 15.89 9.65
N ALA A 170 23.02 14.82 10.36
CA ALA A 170 22.70 13.54 9.71
C ALA A 170 21.49 13.68 8.78
N ASP A 171 20.54 14.52 9.14
CA ASP A 171 19.33 14.79 8.34
C ASP A 171 19.67 15.55 7.06
N ALA A 172 20.50 16.61 7.19
CA ALA A 172 20.97 17.35 6.03
C ALA A 172 21.75 16.43 5.06
N SER A 173 22.59 15.52 5.60
CA SER A 173 23.33 14.55 4.82
C SER A 173 22.40 13.57 4.12
N LEU A 174 21.37 13.08 4.82
CA LEU A 174 20.38 12.16 4.25
C LEU A 174 19.59 12.80 3.09
N ILE A 175 19.25 14.09 3.18
CA ILE A 175 18.61 14.82 2.08
C ILE A 175 19.54 14.87 0.85
N VAL A 176 20.83 15.11 1.04
CA VAL A 176 21.81 15.11 -0.05
C VAL A 176 21.86 13.71 -0.70
N ASP A 177 21.92 12.66 0.08
CA ASP A 177 21.93 11.28 -0.41
C ASP A 177 20.64 10.94 -1.15
N TYR A 178 19.48 11.38 -0.65
CA TYR A 178 18.19 11.27 -1.31
C TYR A 178 18.20 11.90 -2.72
N ILE A 179 18.70 13.14 -2.83
CA ILE A 179 18.81 13.85 -4.10
C ILE A 179 19.76 13.13 -5.05
N LEU A 180 20.95 12.71 -4.58
CA LEU A 180 21.95 12.01 -5.38
C LEU A 180 21.46 10.63 -5.86
N SER A 181 20.62 9.96 -5.07
CA SER A 181 20.00 8.68 -5.43
C SER A 181 18.83 8.81 -6.41
N GLY A 182 18.45 10.03 -6.81
CA GLY A 182 17.27 10.28 -7.62
C GLY A 182 15.96 9.99 -6.89
N GLY A 183 15.93 10.15 -5.55
CA GLY A 183 14.73 9.96 -4.73
C GLY A 183 14.43 8.51 -4.36
N THR A 184 15.41 7.61 -4.45
CA THR A 184 15.21 6.18 -4.15
C THR A 184 15.39 5.82 -2.68
N ILE A 185 16.03 6.69 -1.89
CA ILE A 185 16.23 6.52 -0.44
C ILE A 185 14.95 6.96 0.29
N THR A 186 14.57 6.21 1.32
CA THR A 186 13.45 6.58 2.18
C THR A 186 13.84 7.73 3.11
N ILE A 187 13.02 8.77 3.14
CA ILE A 187 13.15 9.92 4.04
C ILE A 187 11.83 10.16 4.76
N SER A 188 11.88 10.82 5.92
CA SER A 188 10.69 11.20 6.68
C SER A 188 10.01 12.44 6.05
N ALA A 189 8.76 12.69 6.46
CA ALA A 189 8.04 13.91 6.06
C ALA A 189 8.70 15.20 6.58
N GLY A 190 9.53 15.12 7.64
CA GLY A 190 10.31 16.23 8.14
C GLY A 190 11.43 16.72 7.23
N ALA A 191 11.73 15.99 6.15
CA ALA A 191 12.77 16.37 5.20
C ALA A 191 12.47 17.66 4.43
N ASP A 192 11.19 18.01 4.24
CA ASP A 192 10.78 19.32 3.71
C ASP A 192 10.82 20.35 4.84
N MET A 193 12.03 20.84 5.13
CA MET A 193 12.29 21.77 6.25
C MET A 193 11.71 23.15 5.99
N ASN A 194 11.68 23.61 4.73
CA ASN A 194 11.18 24.93 4.37
C ASN A 194 9.67 24.96 4.06
N GLY A 195 8.99 23.79 3.95
CA GLY A 195 7.56 23.69 3.73
C GLY A 195 7.11 24.04 2.33
N ASP A 196 7.98 23.95 1.31
CA ASP A 196 7.62 24.30 -0.07
C ASP A 196 6.99 23.15 -0.88
N GLY A 197 6.83 21.98 -0.25
CA GLY A 197 6.25 20.77 -0.82
C GLY A 197 7.24 19.94 -1.64
N LYS A 198 8.54 20.24 -1.56
CA LYS A 198 9.59 19.51 -2.27
C LYS A 198 10.77 19.28 -1.34
N VAL A 199 11.43 18.14 -1.51
CA VAL A 199 12.71 17.90 -0.82
C VAL A 199 13.85 18.18 -1.79
N SER A 200 14.68 19.16 -1.45
CA SER A 200 15.74 19.72 -2.27
C SER A 200 16.95 20.13 -1.45
N ILE A 201 18.00 20.64 -2.09
CA ILE A 201 19.18 21.18 -1.41
C ILE A 201 18.83 22.39 -0.52
N ALA A 202 17.72 23.08 -0.78
CA ALA A 202 17.26 24.20 0.04
C ALA A 202 16.88 23.72 1.46
N ASP A 203 16.31 22.51 1.59
CA ASP A 203 15.97 21.93 2.87
C ASP A 203 17.19 21.50 3.66
N ALA A 204 18.16 20.89 2.99
CA ALA A 204 19.45 20.58 3.62
C ALA A 204 20.13 21.87 4.15
N SER A 205 20.08 22.95 3.39
CA SER A 205 20.59 24.25 3.84
C SER A 205 19.80 24.82 5.01
N ALA A 206 18.47 24.73 4.98
CA ALA A 206 17.59 25.20 6.06
C ALA A 206 17.83 24.40 7.36
N ILE A 207 18.09 23.11 7.27
CA ILE A 207 18.50 22.29 8.44
C ILE A 207 19.82 22.78 9.01
N VAL A 208 20.82 23.04 8.18
CA VAL A 208 22.10 23.55 8.65
C VAL A 208 21.95 24.92 9.34
N ASP A 209 21.16 25.83 8.73
CA ASP A 209 20.88 27.14 9.32
C ASP A 209 20.15 27.04 10.66
N TYR A 210 19.19 26.11 10.76
CA TYR A 210 18.49 25.80 12.02
C TYR A 210 19.46 25.33 13.11
N ILE A 211 20.37 24.41 12.78
CA ILE A 211 21.35 23.88 13.72
C ILE A 211 22.27 25.00 14.20
N LEU A 212 22.77 25.85 13.29
CA LEU A 212 23.66 26.94 13.62
C LEU A 212 22.99 28.05 14.46
N SER A 213 21.66 28.22 14.31
CA SER A 213 20.93 29.24 15.08
C SER A 213 20.49 28.79 16.46
N ASN A 214 20.49 27.48 16.73
CA ASN A 214 20.04 26.90 18.01
C ASN A 214 21.17 26.32 18.87
N HIS A 215 22.41 26.68 18.55
CA HIS A 215 23.63 26.35 19.36
C HIS A 215 24.27 27.60 19.96
#